data_84163fa00050be1827e457e2cdd45d45
#
_entry.id   84163fa00050be1827e457e2cdd45d45
#
_cell.length_a   1.000
_cell.length_b   1.000
_cell.length_c   1.000
_cell.angle_alpha   90.00
_cell.angle_beta   90.00
_cell.angle_gamma   90.00
#
_symmetry.space_group_name_H-M   'P 1'
#
loop_
_entity.id
_entity.type
_entity.pdbx_description
1 polymer ?
#
loop_
_entity_poly.entity_id
_entity_poly.type
_entity_poly.pdbx_seq_one_letter_code
_entity_poly.pdbx_strand_id
1 'polypeptide(L)'
;MNLNQVTVTMPDLDDGWSFYCTLGLVPVVDARPEYVRFVCPDGGSTFSLHRGAEVDGGTTVYFECDDLDATFQKLTAAGIKFSTPPEDRSWLWREAELFDPGGNRLLLYFAGSNRIDPPWRIQAKNRE
;
A
#
# COMPACT_ATOMS: atom_id res chain seq x y z
N MET A 1 -4.51 -14.25 -15.38
CA MET A 1 -4.12 -12.84 -15.21
C MET A 1 -3.77 -12.60 -13.75
N ASN A 2 -2.68 -11.90 -13.48
CA ASN A 2 -2.19 -11.66 -12.12
C ASN A 2 -1.80 -10.18 -11.96
N LEU A 3 -2.49 -9.46 -11.08
CA LEU A 3 -2.15 -8.07 -10.78
C LEU A 3 -0.98 -8.06 -9.78
N ASN A 4 0.20 -7.68 -10.25
CA ASN A 4 1.40 -7.75 -9.42
C ASN A 4 2.36 -6.56 -9.57
N GLN A 5 1.92 -5.51 -10.27
CA GLN A 5 2.72 -4.29 -10.45
C GLN A 5 1.79 -3.08 -10.44
N VAL A 6 2.14 -2.07 -9.65
CA VAL A 6 1.45 -0.79 -9.59
C VAL A 6 2.49 0.31 -9.70
N THR A 7 2.21 1.32 -10.50
CA THR A 7 3.04 2.54 -10.59
C THR A 7 2.21 3.73 -10.15
N VAL A 8 2.77 4.54 -9.25
CA VAL A 8 2.18 5.84 -8.87
C VAL A 8 3.16 6.95 -9.24
N THR A 9 2.69 8.18 -9.27
CA THR A 9 3.54 9.32 -9.60
C THR A 9 3.75 10.22 -8.39
N MET A 10 4.88 10.91 -8.37
CA MET A 10 5.16 11.97 -7.41
C MET A 10 6.27 12.87 -7.95
N PRO A 11 6.34 14.15 -7.50
CA PRO A 11 7.35 15.09 -8.02
C PRO A 11 8.78 14.74 -7.63
N ASP A 12 9.00 14.29 -6.39
CA ASP A 12 10.33 14.08 -5.85
C ASP A 12 10.52 12.61 -5.48
N LEU A 13 11.28 11.89 -6.30
CA LEU A 13 11.53 10.47 -6.08
C LEU A 13 12.54 10.20 -4.96
N ASP A 14 13.31 11.19 -4.53
CA ASP A 14 14.16 11.03 -3.34
C ASP A 14 13.31 10.94 -2.09
N ASP A 15 12.29 11.78 -1.98
CA ASP A 15 11.32 11.69 -0.88
C ASP A 15 10.56 10.36 -0.93
N GLY A 16 10.15 9.95 -2.12
CA GLY A 16 9.49 8.66 -2.31
C GLY A 16 10.37 7.48 -1.92
N TRP A 17 11.63 7.52 -2.33
CA TRP A 17 12.60 6.49 -1.96
C TRP A 17 12.68 6.31 -0.45
N SER A 18 12.91 7.42 0.26
CA SER A 18 13.03 7.38 1.72
C SER A 18 11.75 6.87 2.37
N PHE A 19 10.60 7.34 1.90
CA PHE A 19 9.30 6.95 2.44
C PHE A 19 9.05 5.44 2.29
N TYR A 20 9.21 4.91 1.06
CA TYR A 20 8.89 3.51 0.81
C TYR A 20 9.94 2.55 1.37
N CYS A 21 11.20 2.96 1.46
CA CYS A 21 12.20 2.18 2.18
C CYS A 21 11.85 2.09 3.67
N THR A 22 11.40 3.18 4.27
CA THR A 22 10.96 3.20 5.67
C THR A 22 9.72 2.31 5.86
N LEU A 23 8.83 2.32 4.88
CA LEU A 23 7.62 1.48 4.90
C LEU A 23 7.98 -0.02 4.84
N GLY A 24 9.15 -0.37 4.35
CA GLY A 24 9.63 -1.75 4.31
C GLY A 24 9.74 -2.33 2.91
N LEU A 25 9.49 -1.56 1.86
CA LEU A 25 9.67 -2.02 0.50
C LEU A 25 11.17 -2.06 0.17
N VAL A 26 11.56 -2.98 -0.71
CA VAL A 26 12.96 -3.22 -1.05
C VAL A 26 13.24 -2.68 -2.46
N PRO A 27 14.12 -1.67 -2.61
CA PRO A 27 14.42 -1.14 -3.94
C PRO A 27 15.14 -2.17 -4.81
N VAL A 28 14.70 -2.30 -6.06
CA VAL A 28 15.31 -3.20 -7.04
C VAL A 28 15.73 -2.48 -8.31
N VAL A 29 15.22 -1.28 -8.59
CA VAL A 29 15.66 -0.42 -9.70
C VAL A 29 15.77 1.00 -9.20
N ASP A 30 16.92 1.62 -9.47
CA ASP A 30 17.17 3.02 -9.15
C ASP A 30 17.54 3.76 -10.42
N ALA A 31 16.59 4.50 -10.98
CA ALA A 31 16.80 5.36 -12.13
C ALA A 31 16.35 6.79 -11.79
N ARG A 32 16.66 7.23 -10.55
CA ARG A 32 16.31 8.59 -10.13
C ARG A 32 17.04 9.63 -10.97
N PRO A 33 16.43 10.77 -11.22
CA PRO A 33 15.18 11.27 -10.66
C PRO A 33 13.89 10.82 -11.37
N GLU A 34 13.98 9.95 -12.38
CA GLU A 34 12.83 9.65 -13.25
C GLU A 34 11.98 8.48 -12.77
N TYR A 35 12.61 7.43 -12.21
CA TYR A 35 11.93 6.18 -11.94
C TYR A 35 12.63 5.38 -10.86
N VAL A 36 11.84 4.72 -10.00
CA VAL A 36 12.33 3.71 -9.07
C VAL A 36 11.35 2.55 -9.01
N ARG A 37 11.84 1.36 -8.71
CA ARG A 37 11.00 0.18 -8.50
C ARG A 37 11.40 -0.52 -7.22
N PHE A 38 10.38 -0.92 -6.47
CA PHE A 38 10.53 -1.70 -5.25
C PHE A 38 9.89 -3.06 -5.44
N VAL A 39 10.34 -4.03 -4.67
CA VAL A 39 9.60 -5.29 -4.49
C VAL A 39 9.04 -5.32 -3.07
N CYS A 40 7.81 -5.78 -2.93
CA CYS A 40 7.21 -6.03 -1.63
C CYS A 40 7.83 -7.31 -1.07
N PRO A 41 8.36 -7.30 0.16
CA PRO A 41 9.00 -8.49 0.72
C PRO A 41 8.02 -9.65 0.89
N ASP A 42 6.74 -9.34 1.12
CA ASP A 42 5.70 -10.36 1.21
C ASP A 42 4.93 -10.42 -0.10
N GLY A 43 4.85 -11.60 -0.71
CA GLY A 43 4.09 -11.83 -1.93
C GLY A 43 4.81 -11.48 -3.22
N GLY A 44 5.90 -10.73 -3.19
CA GLY A 44 6.73 -10.45 -4.36
C GLY A 44 6.14 -9.50 -5.41
N SER A 45 5.03 -8.82 -5.11
CA SER A 45 4.51 -7.78 -6.01
C SER A 45 5.50 -6.63 -6.09
N THR A 46 5.52 -5.94 -7.24
CA THR A 46 6.37 -4.77 -7.42
C THR A 46 5.55 -3.49 -7.38
N PHE A 47 6.21 -2.42 -6.95
CA PHE A 47 5.60 -1.11 -6.79
C PHE A 47 6.60 -0.07 -7.26
N SER A 48 6.17 0.81 -8.16
CA SER A 48 7.09 1.75 -8.79
C SER A 48 6.63 3.19 -8.61
N LEU A 49 7.61 4.09 -8.62
CA LEU A 49 7.37 5.53 -8.66
C LEU A 49 7.89 6.06 -9.99
N HIS A 50 7.10 6.89 -10.63
CA HIS A 50 7.48 7.62 -11.83
C HIS A 50 7.39 9.10 -11.52
N ARG A 51 8.41 9.88 -11.91
CA ARG A 51 8.36 11.33 -11.68
C ARG A 51 7.18 11.93 -12.44
N GLY A 52 6.37 12.72 -11.74
CA GLY A 52 5.20 13.37 -12.29
C GLY A 52 4.57 14.30 -11.28
N ALA A 53 3.43 14.88 -11.63
CA ALA A 53 2.75 15.83 -10.76
C ALA A 53 2.27 15.18 -9.48
N GLU A 54 2.08 15.99 -8.44
CA GLU A 54 1.37 15.56 -7.24
C GLU A 54 -0.04 15.10 -7.62
N VAL A 55 -0.55 14.13 -6.82
CA VAL A 55 -1.90 13.61 -7.00
C VAL A 55 -2.74 13.94 -5.77
N ASP A 56 -4.06 13.81 -5.90
CA ASP A 56 -5.00 14.10 -4.81
C ASP A 56 -5.78 12.84 -4.44
N GLY A 57 -5.04 11.74 -4.19
CA GLY A 57 -5.59 10.54 -3.61
C GLY A 57 -6.68 9.84 -4.41
N GLY A 58 -6.69 9.99 -5.75
CA GLY A 58 -7.73 9.39 -6.59
C GLY A 58 -7.71 7.87 -6.60
N THR A 59 -6.53 7.29 -6.57
CA THR A 59 -6.33 5.84 -6.48
C THR A 59 -5.85 5.49 -5.07
N THR A 60 -6.33 4.37 -4.54
CA THR A 60 -5.87 3.88 -3.24
C THR A 60 -5.08 2.61 -3.45
N VAL A 61 -3.91 2.54 -2.84
CA VAL A 61 -3.05 1.35 -2.87
C VAL A 61 -3.09 0.70 -1.49
N TYR A 62 -3.31 -0.60 -1.46
CA TYR A 62 -3.47 -1.37 -0.24
C TYR A 62 -2.26 -2.27 -0.01
N PHE A 63 -1.72 -2.22 1.20
CA PHE A 63 -0.65 -3.11 1.63
C PHE A 63 -1.15 -3.92 2.81
N GLU A 64 -1.26 -5.22 2.66
CA GLU A 64 -1.72 -6.07 3.77
C GLU A 64 -0.58 -6.35 4.73
N CYS A 65 -0.89 -6.25 6.04
CA CYS A 65 0.04 -6.51 7.12
C CYS A 65 -0.55 -7.60 8.00
N ASP A 66 0.23 -8.61 8.35
CA ASP A 66 -0.25 -9.69 9.21
C ASP A 66 -0.61 -9.18 10.61
N ASP A 67 0.17 -8.23 11.13
CA ASP A 67 -0.10 -7.55 12.40
C ASP A 67 -0.09 -6.05 12.17
N LEU A 68 -1.23 -5.51 11.82
CA LEU A 68 -1.35 -4.09 11.49
C LEU A 68 -0.97 -3.19 12.67
N ASP A 69 -1.41 -3.53 13.88
CA ASP A 69 -1.14 -2.68 15.05
C ASP A 69 0.36 -2.59 15.33
N ALA A 70 1.08 -3.72 15.26
CA ALA A 70 2.52 -3.72 15.45
C ALA A 70 3.23 -2.94 14.34
N THR A 71 2.79 -3.10 13.10
CA THR A 71 3.34 -2.34 11.96
C THR A 71 3.09 -0.85 12.14
N PHE A 72 1.89 -0.47 12.53
CA PHE A 72 1.53 0.92 12.78
C PHE A 72 2.44 1.55 13.84
N GLN A 73 2.67 0.86 14.95
CA GLN A 73 3.52 1.39 16.02
C GLN A 73 4.98 1.52 15.55
N LYS A 74 5.49 0.55 14.84
CA LYS A 74 6.84 0.57 14.30
C LYS A 74 7.04 1.73 13.34
N LEU A 75 6.11 1.94 12.42
CA LEU A 75 6.20 2.99 11.42
C LEU A 75 6.02 4.37 12.04
N THR A 76 5.12 4.51 13.01
CA THR A 76 4.94 5.76 13.74
C THR A 76 6.23 6.14 14.48
N ALA A 77 6.89 5.17 15.11
CA ALA A 77 8.17 5.39 15.78
C ALA A 77 9.27 5.78 14.78
N ALA A 78 9.17 5.35 13.54
CA ALA A 78 10.11 5.69 12.47
C ALA A 78 9.77 7.04 11.78
N GLY A 79 8.74 7.75 12.25
CA GLY A 79 8.39 9.08 11.74
C GLY A 79 7.30 9.10 10.69
N ILE A 80 6.71 7.98 10.35
CA ILE A 80 5.57 7.94 9.42
C ILE A 80 4.33 8.50 10.12
N LYS A 81 3.64 9.40 9.43
CA LYS A 81 2.40 10.00 9.94
C LYS A 81 1.20 9.37 9.26
N PHE A 82 0.27 8.89 10.05
CA PHE A 82 -0.98 8.31 9.56
C PHE A 82 -2.12 9.33 9.71
N SER A 83 -3.04 9.32 8.76
CA SER A 83 -4.27 10.13 8.84
C SER A 83 -5.25 9.52 9.83
N THR A 84 -5.28 8.19 9.90
CA THR A 84 -6.11 7.46 10.87
C THR A 84 -5.28 6.34 11.49
N PRO A 85 -5.53 6.04 12.78
CA PRO A 85 -4.94 4.85 13.41
C PRO A 85 -5.65 3.59 12.90
N PRO A 86 -5.13 2.40 13.23
CA PRO A 86 -5.83 1.15 12.90
C PRO A 86 -7.23 1.13 13.50
N GLU A 87 -8.23 0.88 12.64
CA GLU A 87 -9.63 0.83 13.03
C GLU A 87 -10.32 -0.31 12.30
N ASP A 88 -11.20 -1.01 13.02
CA ASP A 88 -12.04 -2.04 12.42
C ASP A 88 -13.15 -1.38 11.60
N ARG A 89 -13.34 -1.87 10.40
CA ARG A 89 -14.39 -1.38 9.49
C ARG A 89 -15.54 -2.37 9.44
N SER A 90 -16.71 -1.86 9.05
CA SER A 90 -17.91 -2.69 8.95
C SER A 90 -17.78 -3.81 7.93
N TRP A 91 -16.85 -3.70 6.99
CA TRP A 91 -16.56 -4.76 6.00
C TRP A 91 -15.55 -5.78 6.48
N LEU A 92 -15.31 -5.84 7.79
CA LEU A 92 -14.47 -6.83 8.48
C LEU A 92 -12.98 -6.72 8.14
N TRP A 93 -12.55 -5.55 7.69
CA TRP A 93 -11.14 -5.22 7.51
C TRP A 93 -10.70 -4.27 8.62
N ARG A 94 -9.44 -4.38 9.02
CA ARG A 94 -8.83 -3.41 9.90
C ARG A 94 -7.89 -2.55 9.07
N GLU A 95 -8.00 -1.21 9.16
CA GLU A 95 -7.32 -0.30 8.23
C GLU A 95 -6.69 0.87 8.97
N ALA A 96 -5.56 1.35 8.43
CA ALA A 96 -4.94 2.60 8.82
C ALA A 96 -4.57 3.36 7.55
N GLU A 97 -4.98 4.63 7.46
CA GLU A 97 -4.78 5.45 6.28
C GLU A 97 -3.55 6.33 6.42
N LEU A 98 -2.80 6.47 5.33
CA LEU A 98 -1.71 7.42 5.23
C LEU A 98 -1.58 7.87 3.78
N PHE A 99 -0.79 8.95 3.59
CA PHE A 99 -0.48 9.45 2.26
C PHE A 99 1.03 9.46 2.08
N ASP A 100 1.48 9.13 0.87
CA ASP A 100 2.90 9.24 0.56
C ASP A 100 3.27 10.71 0.27
N PRO A 101 4.56 11.03 0.10
CA PRO A 101 4.97 12.42 -0.14
C PRO A 101 4.38 13.05 -1.39
N GLY A 102 3.92 12.27 -2.34
CA GLY A 102 3.29 12.76 -3.57
C GLY A 102 1.78 12.88 -3.50
N GLY A 103 1.17 12.60 -2.35
CA GLY A 103 -0.28 12.66 -2.18
C GLY A 103 -1.01 11.37 -2.54
N ASN A 104 -0.31 10.28 -2.81
CA ASN A 104 -0.95 9.01 -3.09
C ASN A 104 -1.55 8.44 -1.80
N ARG A 105 -2.79 7.99 -1.88
CA ARG A 105 -3.50 7.42 -0.74
C ARG A 105 -3.13 5.96 -0.56
N LEU A 106 -2.69 5.62 0.66
CA LEU A 106 -2.33 4.26 1.01
C LEU A 106 -3.20 3.79 2.17
N LEU A 107 -3.55 2.52 2.15
CA LEU A 107 -4.16 1.85 3.30
C LEU A 107 -3.28 0.67 3.66
N LEU A 108 -2.77 0.69 4.89
CA LEU A 108 -2.23 -0.53 5.48
C LEU A 108 -3.40 -1.25 6.14
N TYR A 109 -3.53 -2.53 5.90
CA TYR A 109 -4.75 -3.22 6.33
C TYR A 109 -4.47 -4.68 6.66
N PHE A 110 -5.45 -5.28 7.34
CA PHE A 110 -5.52 -6.72 7.51
C PHE A 110 -6.96 -7.16 7.26
N ALA A 111 -7.13 -8.11 6.38
CA ALA A 111 -8.42 -8.71 6.07
C ALA A 111 -8.41 -10.23 6.22
N GLY A 112 -7.26 -10.86 6.01
CA GLY A 112 -7.16 -12.31 6.02
C GLY A 112 -8.14 -12.93 5.03
N SER A 113 -8.92 -13.90 5.46
CA SER A 113 -9.90 -14.58 4.62
C SER A 113 -11.02 -13.65 4.14
N ASN A 114 -11.26 -12.55 4.85
CA ASN A 114 -12.35 -11.62 4.49
C ASN A 114 -12.06 -10.80 3.24
N ARG A 115 -10.84 -10.88 2.67
CA ARG A 115 -10.54 -10.22 1.41
C ARG A 115 -11.19 -10.93 0.24
N ILE A 116 -11.13 -12.24 0.20
CA ILE A 116 -11.65 -13.04 -0.92
C ILE A 116 -12.97 -13.72 -0.56
N ASP A 117 -13.15 -14.10 0.70
CA ASP A 117 -14.28 -14.89 1.15
C ASP A 117 -14.96 -14.26 2.37
N PRO A 118 -15.47 -13.02 2.25
CA PRO A 118 -16.24 -12.42 3.33
C PRO A 118 -17.58 -13.13 3.49
N PRO A 119 -18.29 -12.95 4.63
CA PRO A 119 -19.61 -13.57 4.83
C PRO A 119 -20.63 -13.25 3.73
N TRP A 120 -20.50 -12.11 3.07
CA TRP A 120 -21.40 -11.68 1.99
C TRP A 120 -20.84 -11.96 0.60
N ARG A 121 -19.85 -12.82 0.48
CA ARG A 121 -19.33 -13.19 -0.82
C ARG A 121 -20.46 -13.67 -1.73
N ILE A 122 -20.41 -13.23 -3.00
CA ILE A 122 -21.37 -13.69 -3.99
C ILE A 122 -21.25 -15.21 -4.11
N GLN A 123 -22.39 -15.91 -3.95
CA GLN A 123 -22.41 -17.35 -4.12
C GLN A 123 -22.24 -17.69 -5.59
N ALA A 124 -21.39 -18.68 -5.86
CA ALA A 124 -21.27 -19.17 -7.21
C ALA A 124 -22.60 -19.74 -7.64
N LYS A 125 -23.19 -19.16 -8.68
CA LYS A 125 -24.37 -19.75 -9.28
C LYS A 125 -23.94 -21.00 -10.05
N ASN A 126 -24.92 -21.85 -10.34
CA ASN A 126 -24.66 -23.00 -11.17
C ASN A 126 -24.00 -22.58 -12.46
N ARG A 127 -22.87 -23.15 -12.72
CA ARG A 127 -22.06 -22.80 -13.88
C ARG A 127 -22.13 -23.91 -14.92
N GLU A 128 -23.27 -24.31 -15.21
CA GLU A 128 -23.49 -25.32 -16.22
C GLU A 128 -23.29 -24.77 -17.59
#